data_2e1c37e3b2c52208d62c3ea615f7cb2f
#
_entry.id   2e1c37e3b2c52208d62c3ea615f7cb2f
#
_cell.length_a   1.000
_cell.length_b   1.000
_cell.length_c   1.000
_cell.angle_alpha   90.00
_cell.angle_beta   90.00
_cell.angle_gamma   90.00
#
_symmetry.space_group_name_H-M   'P 1'
#
loop_
_entity.id
_entity.type
_entity.pdbx_description
1 polymer ?
#
loop_
_entity_poly.entity_id
_entity_poly.type
_entity_poly.pdbx_seq_one_letter_code
_entity_poly.pdbx_strand_id
1 'polypeptide(L)'
;RQLFPKDEVVREIRAQYERFIALTGQKPGYLHAHSIMPETYLEAIHELSEETGILFSMEAWKKQEMFSPKMYSPVSKTKVFEPHAQLEKDTTQQIVDGFEDMLKHEKCAICCHPGYLDADLLDMTSLSIERVRDAQAYMSDVISQWVKDNNVELITYRDLKEE
;
A
#
# COMPACT_ATOMS: atom_id res chain seq x y z
N ARG A 1 -17.09 -9.21 18.15
CA ARG A 1 -16.60 -8.33 19.22
C ARG A 1 -15.90 -7.16 18.55
N GLN A 2 -16.42 -5.97 18.72
CA GLN A 2 -15.81 -4.74 18.21
C GLN A 2 -14.48 -4.56 18.96
N LEU A 3 -13.35 -4.70 18.24
CA LEU A 3 -12.02 -4.65 18.84
C LEU A 3 -11.63 -3.22 19.22
N PHE A 4 -12.22 -2.24 18.50
CA PHE A 4 -11.90 -0.82 18.68
C PHE A 4 -13.18 -0.01 18.74
N PRO A 5 -13.44 0.73 19.84
CA PRO A 5 -14.55 1.69 19.92
C PRO A 5 -14.42 2.76 18.83
N LYS A 6 -15.52 3.06 18.15
CA LYS A 6 -15.50 3.99 16.99
C LYS A 6 -14.99 5.38 17.38
N ASP A 7 -15.40 5.88 18.53
CA ASP A 7 -15.00 7.21 19.02
C ASP A 7 -13.50 7.31 19.32
N GLU A 8 -12.86 6.23 19.78
CA GLU A 8 -11.42 6.17 19.98
C GLU A 8 -10.67 6.14 18.63
N VAL A 9 -11.19 5.36 17.67
CA VAL A 9 -10.62 5.28 16.31
C VAL A 9 -10.70 6.63 15.63
N VAL A 10 -11.84 7.31 15.68
CA VAL A 10 -12.01 8.65 15.08
C VAL A 10 -11.03 9.64 15.70
N ARG A 11 -10.87 9.65 17.03
CA ARG A 11 -9.89 10.54 17.70
C ARG A 11 -8.46 10.27 17.24
N GLU A 12 -8.08 9.01 17.15
CA GLU A 12 -6.74 8.62 16.75
C GLU A 12 -6.45 9.04 15.30
N ILE A 13 -7.36 8.76 14.37
CA ILE A 13 -7.20 9.13 12.95
C ILE A 13 -7.10 10.64 12.80
N ARG A 14 -7.91 11.42 13.52
CA ARG A 14 -7.83 12.88 13.52
C ARG A 14 -6.50 13.38 14.09
N ALA A 15 -6.04 12.80 15.18
CA ALA A 15 -4.76 13.16 15.77
C ALA A 15 -3.60 12.90 14.81
N GLN A 16 -3.63 11.79 14.08
CA GLN A 16 -2.63 11.50 13.04
C GLN A 16 -2.70 12.51 11.89
N TYR A 17 -3.89 12.84 11.41
CA TYR A 17 -4.10 13.87 10.38
C TYR A 17 -3.56 15.24 10.80
N GLU A 18 -3.94 15.71 11.99
CA GLU A 18 -3.47 16.98 12.53
C GLU A 18 -1.95 16.98 12.75
N ARG A 19 -1.41 15.86 13.24
CA ARG A 19 0.03 15.68 13.41
C ARG A 19 0.78 15.75 12.10
N PHE A 20 0.24 15.13 11.04
CA PHE A 20 0.83 15.22 9.70
C PHE A 20 0.91 16.67 9.23
N ILE A 21 -0.16 17.45 9.37
CA ILE A 21 -0.18 18.87 8.99
C ILE A 21 0.82 19.66 9.83
N ALA A 22 0.86 19.43 11.14
CA ALA A 22 1.79 20.13 12.03
C ALA A 22 3.27 19.85 11.68
N LEU A 23 3.59 18.67 11.20
CA LEU A 23 4.96 18.29 10.83
C LEU A 23 5.36 18.76 9.42
N THR A 24 4.42 18.77 8.48
CA THR A 24 4.73 18.98 7.06
C THR A 24 4.30 20.37 6.56
N GLY A 25 3.43 21.06 7.30
CA GLY A 25 2.79 22.32 6.85
C GLY A 25 1.78 22.13 5.72
N GLN A 26 1.43 20.88 5.36
CA GLN A 26 0.57 20.57 4.22
C GLN A 26 -0.48 19.53 4.59
N LYS A 27 -1.64 19.54 3.91
CA LYS A 27 -2.59 18.43 3.98
C LYS A 27 -2.00 17.17 3.31
N PRO A 28 -2.29 15.96 3.81
CA PRO A 28 -1.90 14.74 3.13
C PRO A 28 -2.55 14.67 1.74
N GLY A 29 -1.86 14.04 0.78
CA GLY A 29 -2.38 13.87 -0.57
C GLY A 29 -3.46 12.78 -0.67
N TYR A 30 -3.47 11.86 0.28
CA TYR A 30 -4.47 10.78 0.40
C TYR A 30 -4.47 10.21 1.81
N LEU A 31 -5.55 9.50 2.15
CA LEU A 31 -5.67 8.68 3.36
C LEU A 31 -5.56 7.20 2.96
N HIS A 32 -4.90 6.39 3.78
CA HIS A 32 -4.72 4.96 3.52
C HIS A 32 -4.85 4.14 4.79
N ALA A 33 -5.63 3.04 4.74
CA ALA A 33 -5.69 2.06 5.80
C ALA A 33 -4.46 1.13 5.72
N HIS A 34 -3.89 0.75 6.87
CA HIS A 34 -2.70 -0.09 6.95
C HIS A 34 -2.90 -1.26 7.93
N SER A 35 -2.36 -2.42 7.58
CA SER A 35 -2.26 -3.64 8.38
C SER A 35 -3.61 -4.30 8.72
N ILE A 36 -4.36 -3.78 9.68
CA ILE A 36 -5.68 -4.27 10.07
C ILE A 36 -6.76 -3.29 9.62
N MET A 37 -7.88 -3.82 9.14
CA MET A 37 -8.94 -3.00 8.54
C MET A 37 -10.32 -3.37 9.11
N PRO A 38 -10.54 -3.19 10.43
CA PRO A 38 -11.88 -3.36 10.99
C PRO A 38 -12.84 -2.31 10.41
N GLU A 39 -14.11 -2.65 10.31
CA GLU A 39 -15.14 -1.79 9.72
C GLU A 39 -15.15 -0.38 10.33
N THR A 40 -15.05 -0.28 11.65
CA THR A 40 -14.99 1.01 12.36
C THR A 40 -13.81 1.88 11.94
N TYR A 41 -12.69 1.27 11.54
CA TYR A 41 -11.51 1.98 11.06
C TYR A 41 -11.73 2.53 9.65
N LEU A 42 -12.29 1.70 8.77
CA LEU A 42 -12.59 2.13 7.39
C LEU A 42 -13.66 3.23 7.37
N GLU A 43 -14.72 3.09 8.18
CA GLU A 43 -15.74 4.13 8.36
C GLU A 43 -15.14 5.46 8.85
N ALA A 44 -14.26 5.42 9.83
CA ALA A 44 -13.65 6.64 10.37
C ALA A 44 -12.71 7.33 9.37
N ILE A 45 -11.99 6.57 8.53
CA ILE A 45 -11.21 7.14 7.43
C ILE A 45 -12.13 7.74 6.37
N HIS A 46 -13.22 7.06 6.03
CA HIS A 46 -14.21 7.58 5.08
C HIS A 46 -14.80 8.91 5.58
N GLU A 47 -15.25 8.98 6.84
CA GLU A 47 -15.78 10.21 7.43
C GLU A 47 -14.77 11.37 7.36
N LEU A 48 -13.49 11.12 7.65
CA LEU A 48 -12.44 12.12 7.53
C LEU A 48 -12.18 12.51 6.07
N SER A 49 -12.25 11.57 5.14
CA SER A 49 -12.13 11.80 3.70
C SER A 49 -13.22 12.76 3.21
N GLU A 50 -14.47 12.47 3.53
CA GLU A 50 -15.63 13.33 3.19
C GLU A 50 -15.49 14.74 3.80
N GLU A 51 -15.10 14.84 5.07
CA GLU A 51 -14.97 16.13 5.76
C GLU A 51 -13.84 17.00 5.19
N THR A 52 -12.73 16.39 4.83
CA THR A 52 -11.51 17.11 4.42
C THR A 52 -11.35 17.28 2.91
N GLY A 53 -12.11 16.54 2.13
CA GLY A 53 -11.96 16.40 0.68
C GLY A 53 -10.67 15.68 0.28
N ILE A 54 -10.06 14.89 1.19
CA ILE A 54 -8.85 14.15 0.91
C ILE A 54 -9.22 12.74 0.48
N LEU A 55 -8.69 12.30 -0.64
CA LEU A 55 -8.99 11.01 -1.24
C LEU A 55 -8.67 9.84 -0.28
N PHE A 56 -9.62 8.93 -0.10
CA PHE A 56 -9.38 7.65 0.54
C PHE A 56 -8.95 6.61 -0.52
N SER A 57 -7.71 6.16 -0.46
CA SER A 57 -7.08 5.34 -1.49
C SER A 57 -7.84 4.07 -1.84
N MET A 58 -8.41 3.37 -0.85
CA MET A 58 -9.14 2.12 -1.09
C MET A 58 -10.45 2.34 -1.84
N GLU A 59 -11.13 3.45 -1.56
CA GLU A 59 -12.33 3.84 -2.30
C GLU A 59 -11.99 4.31 -3.72
N ALA A 60 -10.89 5.05 -3.87
CA ALA A 60 -10.38 5.44 -5.17
C ALA A 60 -10.03 4.22 -6.03
N TRP A 61 -9.38 3.20 -5.46
CA TRP A 61 -9.10 1.96 -6.18
C TRP A 61 -10.37 1.29 -6.68
N LYS A 62 -11.40 1.23 -5.82
CA LYS A 62 -12.69 0.64 -6.18
C LYS A 62 -13.43 1.48 -7.24
N LYS A 63 -13.51 2.80 -7.05
CA LYS A 63 -14.19 3.73 -7.96
C LYS A 63 -13.55 3.75 -9.33
N GLN A 64 -12.22 3.67 -9.40
CA GLN A 64 -11.43 3.69 -10.62
C GLN A 64 -11.20 2.28 -11.22
N GLU A 65 -11.84 1.24 -10.65
CA GLU A 65 -11.70 -0.16 -11.09
C GLU A 65 -10.23 -0.59 -11.27
N MET A 66 -9.35 -0.10 -10.37
CA MET A 66 -7.91 -0.35 -10.48
C MET A 66 -7.58 -1.83 -10.36
N PHE A 67 -6.89 -2.35 -11.33
CA PHE A 67 -6.38 -3.71 -11.29
C PHE A 67 -5.15 -3.79 -10.36
N SER A 68 -5.08 -4.85 -9.56
CA SER A 68 -3.90 -5.16 -8.76
C SER A 68 -3.50 -6.62 -8.98
N PRO A 69 -2.28 -6.88 -9.47
CA PRO A 69 -1.80 -8.25 -9.57
C PRO A 69 -1.69 -8.87 -8.19
N LYS A 70 -1.90 -10.19 -8.13
CA LYS A 70 -1.76 -10.93 -6.87
C LYS A 70 -0.30 -11.00 -6.47
N MET A 71 0.03 -10.31 -5.39
CA MET A 71 1.35 -10.40 -4.78
C MET A 71 1.34 -11.46 -3.68
N TYR A 72 2.28 -12.38 -3.75
CA TYR A 72 2.44 -13.41 -2.74
C TYR A 72 3.32 -12.89 -1.60
N SER A 73 2.87 -13.10 -0.37
CA SER A 73 3.68 -12.86 0.83
C SER A 73 3.77 -14.16 1.65
N PRO A 74 4.97 -14.72 1.83
CA PRO A 74 5.19 -15.88 2.69
C PRO A 74 4.75 -15.65 4.14
N VAL A 75 4.91 -14.44 4.67
CA VAL A 75 4.50 -14.10 6.05
C VAL A 75 3.00 -14.27 6.27
N SER A 76 2.18 -13.95 5.27
CA SER A 76 0.72 -14.05 5.41
C SER A 76 0.19 -15.48 5.50
N LYS A 77 0.99 -16.48 5.13
CA LYS A 77 0.58 -17.89 5.10
C LYS A 77 1.04 -18.70 6.30
N THR A 78 1.99 -18.23 7.06
CA THR A 78 2.53 -18.93 8.22
C THR A 78 1.89 -18.39 9.50
N LYS A 79 1.36 -19.31 10.34
CA LYS A 79 0.89 -18.98 11.68
C LYS A 79 2.03 -18.75 12.67
N VAL A 80 3.23 -19.16 12.31
CA VAL A 80 4.47 -19.04 13.08
C VAL A 80 5.40 -18.15 12.26
N PHE A 81 6.11 -17.27 12.92
CA PHE A 81 7.11 -16.43 12.28
C PHE A 81 8.26 -17.29 11.72
N GLU A 82 8.39 -17.34 10.42
CA GLU A 82 9.41 -18.07 9.69
C GLU A 82 10.20 -17.11 8.78
N PRO A 83 11.25 -16.48 9.31
CA PRO A 83 12.02 -15.48 8.55
C PRO A 83 12.64 -16.06 7.27
N HIS A 84 13.04 -17.34 7.29
CA HIS A 84 13.60 -18.00 6.10
C HIS A 84 12.60 -18.15 4.94
N ALA A 85 11.32 -18.30 5.24
CA ALA A 85 10.29 -18.36 4.20
C ALA A 85 10.21 -17.07 3.38
N GLN A 86 10.60 -15.94 3.94
CA GLN A 86 10.64 -14.66 3.24
C GLN A 86 11.73 -14.60 2.15
N LEU A 87 12.74 -15.46 2.22
CA LEU A 87 13.79 -15.58 1.19
C LEU A 87 13.25 -16.14 -0.13
N GLU A 88 12.15 -16.89 -0.07
CA GLU A 88 11.50 -17.49 -1.24
C GLU A 88 10.74 -16.46 -2.09
N LYS A 89 10.48 -15.27 -1.54
CA LYS A 89 9.78 -14.23 -2.28
C LYS A 89 10.63 -13.69 -3.43
N ASP A 90 10.08 -13.77 -4.61
CA ASP A 90 10.59 -13.08 -5.79
C ASP A 90 9.57 -12.06 -6.29
N THR A 91 9.64 -10.86 -5.73
CA THR A 91 8.74 -9.75 -6.07
C THR A 91 8.90 -9.32 -7.52
N THR A 92 10.12 -9.34 -8.05
CA THR A 92 10.38 -9.00 -9.45
C THR A 92 9.65 -9.95 -10.38
N GLN A 93 9.79 -11.27 -10.16
CA GLN A 93 9.10 -12.27 -10.99
C GLN A 93 7.58 -12.17 -10.85
N GLN A 94 7.07 -11.95 -9.66
CA GLN A 94 5.61 -11.79 -9.44
C GLN A 94 5.04 -10.59 -10.23
N ILE A 95 5.78 -9.49 -10.32
CA ILE A 95 5.36 -8.33 -11.11
C ILE A 95 5.44 -8.67 -12.61
N VAL A 96 6.53 -9.30 -13.06
CA VAL A 96 6.71 -9.75 -14.44
C VAL A 96 5.59 -10.69 -14.88
N ASP A 97 5.22 -11.63 -14.03
CA ASP A 97 4.10 -12.56 -14.30
C ASP A 97 2.76 -11.83 -14.46
N GLY A 98 2.62 -10.65 -13.88
CA GLY A 98 1.43 -9.80 -13.98
C GLY A 98 1.40 -8.85 -15.18
N PHE A 99 2.49 -8.73 -15.96
CA PHE A 99 2.62 -7.73 -17.02
C PHE A 99 1.51 -7.80 -18.08
N GLU A 100 1.20 -8.98 -18.57
CA GLU A 100 0.16 -9.16 -19.60
C GLU A 100 -1.25 -8.79 -19.07
N ASP A 101 -1.51 -9.10 -17.81
CA ASP A 101 -2.80 -8.75 -17.21
C ASP A 101 -2.89 -7.25 -16.92
N MET A 102 -1.83 -6.62 -16.48
CA MET A 102 -1.82 -5.18 -16.27
C MET A 102 -2.12 -4.38 -17.54
N LEU A 103 -1.61 -4.82 -18.72
CA LEU A 103 -1.88 -4.16 -19.98
C LEU A 103 -3.34 -4.24 -20.45
N LYS A 104 -4.17 -5.10 -19.86
CA LYS A 104 -5.61 -5.21 -20.16
C LYS A 104 -6.45 -4.18 -19.39
N HIS A 105 -5.85 -3.43 -18.47
CA HIS A 105 -6.51 -2.49 -17.59
C HIS A 105 -5.97 -1.07 -17.80
N GLU A 106 -6.86 -0.10 -17.73
CA GLU A 106 -6.48 1.31 -17.86
C GLU A 106 -5.62 1.79 -16.68
N LYS A 107 -5.95 1.32 -15.48
CA LYS A 107 -5.27 1.71 -14.25
C LYS A 107 -4.91 0.48 -13.42
N CYS A 108 -3.67 0.47 -12.96
CA CYS A 108 -3.14 -0.61 -12.12
C CYS A 108 -2.45 -0.06 -10.89
N ALA A 109 -2.46 -0.84 -9.82
CA ALA A 109 -1.70 -0.54 -8.61
C ALA A 109 -1.02 -1.80 -8.08
N ILE A 110 0.25 -1.69 -7.74
CA ILE A 110 1.02 -2.77 -7.10
C ILE A 110 1.25 -2.37 -5.65
N CYS A 111 0.74 -3.16 -4.70
CA CYS A 111 0.95 -2.94 -3.29
C CYS A 111 2.12 -3.79 -2.80
N CYS A 112 3.20 -3.15 -2.40
CA CYS A 112 4.39 -3.74 -1.82
C CYS A 112 4.86 -2.94 -0.61
N HIS A 113 5.84 -3.48 0.11
CA HIS A 113 6.39 -2.88 1.33
C HIS A 113 7.90 -2.67 1.21
N PRO A 114 8.39 -1.88 0.23
CA PRO A 114 9.83 -1.72 0.01
C PRO A 114 10.52 -1.10 1.23
N GLY A 115 11.71 -1.58 1.52
CA GLY A 115 12.52 -1.07 2.62
C GLY A 115 13.85 -1.79 2.75
N TYR A 116 14.73 -1.20 3.53
CA TYR A 116 16.01 -1.81 3.90
C TYR A 116 15.89 -2.50 5.25
N LEU A 117 16.81 -3.40 5.51
CA LEU A 117 16.84 -4.21 6.73
C LEU A 117 17.99 -3.76 7.62
N ASP A 118 17.65 -3.45 8.85
CA ASP A 118 18.60 -3.17 9.94
C ASP A 118 18.13 -3.84 11.25
N ALA A 119 18.88 -3.67 12.31
CA ALA A 119 18.58 -4.28 13.60
C ALA A 119 17.26 -3.77 14.19
N ASP A 120 17.00 -2.46 14.07
CA ASP A 120 15.79 -1.83 14.61
C ASP A 120 14.54 -2.38 13.90
N LEU A 121 14.60 -2.55 12.57
CA LEU A 121 13.47 -3.11 11.82
C LEU A 121 13.20 -4.56 12.23
N LEU A 122 14.23 -5.36 12.47
CA LEU A 122 14.08 -6.76 12.91
C LEU A 122 13.37 -6.87 14.27
N ASP A 123 13.61 -5.91 15.15
CA ASP A 123 12.96 -5.85 16.46
C ASP A 123 11.50 -5.34 16.39
N MET A 124 11.15 -4.58 15.34
CA MET A 124 9.86 -3.90 15.24
C MET A 124 8.80 -4.68 14.45
N THR A 125 9.19 -5.55 13.51
CA THR A 125 8.24 -6.19 12.59
C THR A 125 8.66 -7.58 12.14
N SER A 126 7.67 -8.45 11.93
CA SER A 126 7.87 -9.75 11.29
C SER A 126 8.03 -9.66 9.77
N LEU A 127 7.55 -8.58 9.15
CA LEU A 127 7.73 -8.31 7.73
C LEU A 127 9.10 -7.65 7.52
N SER A 128 10.12 -8.43 7.30
CA SER A 128 11.52 -7.96 7.28
C SER A 128 12.20 -8.20 5.92
N ILE A 129 12.60 -9.41 5.62
CA ILE A 129 13.36 -9.77 4.40
C ILE A 129 12.55 -9.47 3.14
N GLU A 130 11.24 -9.66 3.18
CA GLU A 130 10.36 -9.33 2.04
C GLU A 130 10.48 -7.87 1.60
N ARG A 131 10.76 -6.95 2.53
CA ARG A 131 10.93 -5.52 2.19
C ARG A 131 12.10 -5.26 1.27
N VAL A 132 13.18 -6.03 1.47
CA VAL A 132 14.38 -5.93 0.60
C VAL A 132 14.07 -6.47 -0.80
N ARG A 133 13.28 -7.54 -0.90
CA ARG A 133 12.83 -8.09 -2.19
C ARG A 133 11.91 -7.12 -2.92
N ASP A 134 11.01 -6.47 -2.18
CA ASP A 134 10.14 -5.44 -2.74
C ASP A 134 10.95 -4.22 -3.22
N ALA A 135 11.93 -3.77 -2.43
CA ALA A 135 12.83 -2.68 -2.84
C ALA A 135 13.65 -3.06 -4.09
N GLN A 136 14.17 -4.28 -4.15
CA GLN A 136 14.91 -4.78 -5.32
C GLN A 136 14.03 -4.76 -6.58
N ALA A 137 12.77 -5.17 -6.47
CA ALA A 137 11.85 -5.17 -7.61
C ALA A 137 11.63 -3.76 -8.18
N TYR A 138 11.38 -2.77 -7.33
CA TYR A 138 11.20 -1.38 -7.78
C TYR A 138 12.45 -0.73 -8.36
N MET A 139 13.63 -1.27 -8.06
CA MET A 139 14.90 -0.83 -8.66
C MET A 139 15.31 -1.69 -9.87
N SER A 140 14.47 -2.62 -10.29
CA SER A 140 14.79 -3.58 -11.37
C SER A 140 14.75 -2.92 -12.75
N ASP A 141 15.79 -3.15 -13.53
CA ASP A 141 15.85 -2.73 -14.94
C ASP A 141 14.75 -3.38 -15.79
N VAL A 142 14.36 -4.61 -15.46
CA VAL A 142 13.29 -5.35 -16.17
C VAL A 142 11.97 -4.59 -16.06
N ILE A 143 11.60 -4.17 -14.85
CA ILE A 143 10.35 -3.44 -14.63
C ILE A 143 10.41 -2.05 -15.25
N SER A 144 11.52 -1.32 -15.05
CA SER A 144 11.69 0.02 -15.62
C SER A 144 11.71 0.01 -17.16
N GLN A 145 12.26 -1.04 -17.76
CA GLN A 145 12.26 -1.19 -19.22
C GLN A 145 10.86 -1.51 -19.73
N TRP A 146 10.13 -2.43 -19.05
CA TRP A 146 8.75 -2.75 -19.40
C TRP A 146 7.84 -1.50 -19.37
N VAL A 147 7.96 -0.67 -18.34
CA VAL A 147 7.22 0.59 -18.24
C VAL A 147 7.45 1.48 -19.47
N LYS A 148 8.71 1.60 -19.90
CA LYS A 148 9.09 2.40 -21.08
C LYS A 148 8.57 1.79 -22.40
N ASP A 149 8.78 0.49 -22.58
CA ASP A 149 8.43 -0.20 -23.82
C ASP A 149 6.92 -0.22 -24.10
N ASN A 150 6.13 -0.18 -23.04
CA ASN A 150 4.67 -0.19 -23.14
C ASN A 150 4.03 1.20 -22.93
N ASN A 151 4.85 2.27 -22.86
CA ASN A 151 4.37 3.64 -22.62
C ASN A 151 3.47 3.75 -21.38
N VAL A 152 3.80 3.02 -20.31
CA VAL A 152 3.02 3.08 -19.07
C VAL A 152 3.31 4.39 -18.36
N GLU A 153 2.26 5.14 -18.05
CA GLU A 153 2.35 6.36 -17.27
C GLU A 153 2.38 6.04 -15.78
N LEU A 154 3.39 6.50 -15.07
CA LEU A 154 3.46 6.39 -13.61
C LEU A 154 2.76 7.59 -12.98
N ILE A 155 1.68 7.34 -12.30
CA ILE A 155 0.82 8.37 -11.70
C ILE A 155 0.84 8.29 -10.17
N THR A 156 0.41 9.35 -9.52
CA THR A 156 0.16 9.43 -8.08
C THR A 156 -1.34 9.52 -7.80
N TYR A 157 -1.75 9.39 -6.55
CA TYR A 157 -3.15 9.63 -6.16
C TYR A 157 -3.64 11.06 -6.48
N ARG A 158 -2.73 12.04 -6.61
CA ARG A 158 -3.09 13.41 -7.00
C ARG A 158 -3.48 13.56 -8.45
N ASP A 159 -3.06 12.59 -9.27
CA ASP A 159 -3.35 12.57 -10.71
C ASP A 159 -4.67 11.83 -11.01
N LEU A 160 -5.24 11.14 -10.02
CA LEU A 160 -6.56 10.54 -10.11
C LEU A 160 -7.60 11.66 -10.06
N LYS A 161 -8.18 11.99 -11.21
CA LYS A 161 -9.27 12.95 -11.28
C LYS A 161 -10.53 12.35 -10.68
N GLU A 162 -11.25 13.12 -9.87
CA GLU A 162 -12.65 12.84 -9.55
C GLU A 162 -13.45 13.08 -10.81
N GLU A 163 -14.02 12.02 -11.39
CA GLU A 163 -15.07 12.10 -12.40
C GLU A 163 -16.44 12.17 -11.73
#